data_5298c6e69b025b2bfe61841b293a5807
#
_entry.id   5298c6e69b025b2bfe61841b293a5807
#
_cell.length_a   1.000
_cell.length_b   1.000
_cell.length_c   1.000
_cell.angle_alpha   90.00
_cell.angle_beta   90.00
_cell.angle_gamma   90.00
#
_symmetry.space_group_name_H-M   'P 1'
#
loop_
_entity.id
_entity.type
_entity.pdbx_description
1 polymer ?
#
loop_
_entity_poly.entity_id
_entity_poly.type
_entity_poly.pdbx_seq_one_letter_code
_entity_poly.pdbx_strand_id
1 'polypeptide(L)'
;MKIVLASESRFRKRAMDLLGLAYETHPSEIDEKAIRDDDPAELTRKLAEAKVMKVASEYPDAVVVSGDAVAAQGKQIFEKPRTLEEAAQFLRQLYGSTFQFVTALAVIHSKTRKLLSTVETSDITFRQLAEREIQAYISKYAVLNYAGAFEDDAVRMFAERISGSYNIGTALPVSRLIVFLRQQGVEI
;
A
#
# COMPACT_ATOMS: atom_id res chain seq x y z
N MET A 1 -17.10 -17.87 -6.33
CA MET A 1 -15.68 -17.84 -6.74
C MET A 1 -14.85 -17.54 -5.50
N LYS A 2 -13.73 -18.24 -5.30
CA LYS A 2 -12.83 -18.01 -4.16
C LYS A 2 -12.01 -16.74 -4.38
N ILE A 3 -11.93 -15.89 -3.36
CA ILE A 3 -11.12 -14.66 -3.37
C ILE A 3 -10.05 -14.79 -2.30
N VAL A 4 -8.80 -14.47 -2.66
CA VAL A 4 -7.63 -14.56 -1.77
C VAL A 4 -6.91 -13.23 -1.75
N LEU A 5 -6.69 -12.67 -0.56
CA LEU A 5 -5.83 -11.49 -0.36
C LEU A 5 -4.41 -11.97 -0.04
N ALA A 6 -3.47 -11.73 -0.95
CA ALA A 6 -2.06 -12.07 -0.80
C ALA A 6 -1.33 -11.05 0.11
N SER A 7 -1.86 -10.81 1.32
CA SER A 7 -1.32 -9.84 2.26
C SER A 7 -1.88 -10.02 3.67
N GLU A 8 -1.07 -9.74 4.69
CA GLU A 8 -1.51 -9.63 6.09
C GLU A 8 -1.79 -8.18 6.52
N SER A 9 -1.56 -7.20 5.64
CA SER A 9 -1.75 -5.79 5.96
C SER A 9 -3.17 -5.48 6.40
N ARG A 10 -3.32 -4.89 7.61
CA ARG A 10 -4.62 -4.44 8.14
C ARG A 10 -5.32 -3.44 7.22
N PHE A 11 -4.56 -2.61 6.52
CA PHE A 11 -5.09 -1.63 5.57
C PHE A 11 -5.69 -2.31 4.35
N ARG A 12 -5.02 -3.32 3.79
CA ARG A 12 -5.53 -4.08 2.65
C ARG A 12 -6.70 -4.97 3.02
N LYS A 13 -6.71 -5.54 4.25
CA LYS A 13 -7.90 -6.21 4.80
C LYS A 13 -9.08 -5.24 4.85
N ARG A 14 -8.89 -4.03 5.39
CA ARG A 14 -9.93 -2.99 5.39
C ARG A 14 -10.46 -2.66 3.99
N ALA A 15 -9.59 -2.63 2.96
CA ALA A 15 -10.03 -2.47 1.58
C ALA A 15 -10.98 -3.58 1.12
N MET A 16 -10.66 -4.83 1.46
CA MET A 16 -11.51 -5.98 1.14
C MET A 16 -12.81 -5.98 1.94
N ASP A 17 -12.75 -5.62 3.23
CA ASP A 17 -13.92 -5.54 4.12
C ASP A 17 -14.95 -4.51 3.62
N LEU A 18 -14.49 -3.39 3.03
CA LEU A 18 -15.36 -2.38 2.42
C LEU A 18 -16.22 -2.93 1.27
N LEU A 19 -15.79 -4.01 0.63
CA LEU A 19 -16.54 -4.64 -0.46
C LEU A 19 -17.63 -5.60 0.03
N GLY A 20 -17.60 -5.99 1.30
CA GLY A 20 -18.53 -6.96 1.87
C GLY A 20 -18.43 -8.38 1.28
N LEU A 21 -17.32 -8.69 0.61
CA LEU A 21 -17.09 -9.99 -0.01
C LEU A 21 -16.37 -10.93 0.97
N ALA A 22 -16.73 -12.20 0.91
CA ALA A 22 -15.98 -13.25 1.61
C ALA A 22 -14.62 -13.45 0.93
N TYR A 23 -13.54 -13.40 1.70
CA TYR A 23 -12.18 -13.65 1.23
C TYR A 23 -11.37 -14.37 2.31
N GLU A 24 -10.27 -14.98 1.92
CA GLU A 24 -9.25 -15.48 2.84
C GLU A 24 -7.94 -14.70 2.66
N THR A 25 -7.09 -14.70 3.68
CA THR A 25 -5.75 -14.10 3.62
C THR A 25 -4.69 -15.19 3.48
N HIS A 26 -3.73 -14.97 2.58
CA HIS A 26 -2.60 -15.85 2.37
C HIS A 26 -1.35 -15.00 2.08
N PRO A 27 -0.41 -14.84 3.03
CA PRO A 27 0.81 -14.06 2.81
C PRO A 27 1.62 -14.63 1.65
N SER A 28 2.21 -13.77 0.85
CA SER A 28 2.94 -14.21 -0.35
C SER A 28 4.32 -14.79 -0.07
N GLU A 29 4.93 -14.42 1.09
CA GLU A 29 6.27 -14.87 1.52
C GLU A 29 7.36 -14.73 0.44
N ILE A 30 7.26 -13.72 -0.43
CA ILE A 30 8.29 -13.41 -1.42
C ILE A 30 9.46 -12.66 -0.77
N ASP A 31 10.66 -12.78 -1.34
CA ASP A 31 11.78 -11.90 -1.00
C ASP A 31 11.61 -10.52 -1.64
N GLU A 32 10.90 -9.64 -0.93
CA GLU A 32 10.66 -8.26 -1.41
C GLU A 32 11.96 -7.48 -1.63
N LYS A 33 13.05 -7.85 -0.91
CA LYS A 33 14.35 -7.18 -1.06
C LYS A 33 15.08 -7.52 -2.36
N ALA A 34 14.76 -8.65 -2.98
CA ALA A 34 15.29 -9.02 -4.29
C ALA A 34 14.67 -8.21 -5.43
N ILE A 35 13.51 -7.58 -5.21
CA ILE A 35 12.82 -6.76 -6.22
C ILE A 35 13.15 -5.30 -5.95
N ARG A 36 13.83 -4.65 -6.89
CA ARG A 36 14.24 -3.24 -6.80
C ARG A 36 13.89 -2.50 -8.08
N ASP A 37 13.57 -1.24 -7.92
CA ASP A 37 13.45 -0.26 -8.98
C ASP A 37 13.66 1.15 -8.39
N ASP A 38 14.25 2.05 -9.16
CA ASP A 38 14.44 3.45 -8.77
C ASP A 38 13.16 4.28 -8.94
N ASP A 39 12.21 3.79 -9.76
CA ASP A 39 10.89 4.38 -9.91
C ASP A 39 9.93 3.77 -8.87
N PRO A 40 9.39 4.58 -7.93
CA PRO A 40 8.45 4.10 -6.93
C PRO A 40 7.21 3.42 -7.51
N ALA A 41 6.72 3.87 -8.68
CA ALA A 41 5.57 3.28 -9.34
C ALA A 41 5.89 1.88 -9.89
N GLU A 42 7.03 1.74 -10.55
CA GLU A 42 7.49 0.46 -11.06
C GLU A 42 7.84 -0.52 -9.94
N LEU A 43 8.47 -0.05 -8.86
CA LEU A 43 8.77 -0.87 -7.68
C LEU A 43 7.49 -1.45 -7.07
N THR A 44 6.52 -0.60 -6.76
CA THR A 44 5.25 -1.04 -6.14
C THR A 44 4.47 -1.96 -7.07
N ARG A 45 4.45 -1.69 -8.38
CA ARG A 45 3.81 -2.55 -9.39
C ARG A 45 4.45 -3.95 -9.40
N LYS A 46 5.78 -4.03 -9.54
CA LYS A 46 6.53 -5.30 -9.55
C LYS A 46 6.29 -6.11 -8.27
N LEU A 47 6.31 -5.46 -7.11
CA LEU A 47 6.04 -6.11 -5.82
C LEU A 47 4.60 -6.66 -5.75
N ALA A 48 3.60 -5.87 -6.17
CA ALA A 48 2.22 -6.31 -6.18
C ALA A 48 2.01 -7.51 -7.12
N GLU A 49 2.56 -7.45 -8.34
CA GLU A 49 2.48 -8.53 -9.33
C GLU A 49 3.18 -9.80 -8.84
N ALA A 50 4.38 -9.70 -8.28
CA ALA A 50 5.10 -10.84 -7.74
C ALA A 50 4.32 -11.55 -6.63
N LYS A 51 3.68 -10.77 -5.73
CA LYS A 51 2.84 -11.31 -4.64
C LYS A 51 1.65 -12.12 -5.17
N VAL A 52 0.88 -11.59 -6.13
CA VAL A 52 -0.26 -12.32 -6.69
C VAL A 52 0.16 -13.54 -7.48
N MET A 53 1.27 -13.47 -8.22
CA MET A 53 1.79 -14.58 -9.00
C MET A 53 2.20 -15.75 -8.10
N LYS A 54 2.90 -15.44 -6.99
CA LYS A 54 3.32 -16.45 -6.02
C LYS A 54 2.11 -17.15 -5.41
N VAL A 55 1.15 -16.41 -4.86
CA VAL A 55 -0.02 -17.00 -4.21
C VAL A 55 -0.94 -17.70 -5.22
N ALA A 56 -1.14 -17.14 -6.40
CA ALA A 56 -1.95 -17.77 -7.44
C ALA A 56 -1.42 -19.14 -7.88
N SER A 57 -0.13 -19.42 -7.74
CA SER A 57 0.43 -20.75 -8.06
C SER A 57 -0.02 -21.83 -7.06
N GLU A 58 -0.53 -21.46 -5.91
CA GLU A 58 -0.97 -22.35 -4.83
C GLU A 58 -2.48 -22.62 -4.86
N TYR A 59 -3.22 -21.92 -5.73
CA TYR A 59 -4.68 -22.03 -5.87
C TYR A 59 -5.06 -22.43 -7.30
N PRO A 60 -5.78 -23.56 -7.50
CA PRO A 60 -6.15 -24.00 -8.84
C PRO A 60 -7.22 -23.15 -9.52
N ASP A 61 -8.12 -22.53 -8.73
CA ASP A 61 -9.22 -21.71 -9.24
C ASP A 61 -9.65 -20.66 -8.20
N ALA A 62 -8.96 -19.50 -8.24
CA ALA A 62 -9.24 -18.38 -7.35
C ALA A 62 -8.89 -17.04 -8.00
N VAL A 63 -9.51 -15.97 -7.53
CA VAL A 63 -9.08 -14.60 -7.81
C VAL A 63 -8.20 -14.12 -6.66
N VAL A 64 -6.94 -13.85 -6.97
CA VAL A 64 -5.93 -13.41 -5.99
C VAL A 64 -5.71 -11.92 -6.14
N VAL A 65 -5.77 -11.21 -5.01
CA VAL A 65 -5.59 -9.76 -4.89
C VAL A 65 -4.33 -9.46 -4.09
N SER A 66 -3.53 -8.53 -4.55
CA SER A 66 -2.41 -7.98 -3.81
C SER A 66 -2.25 -6.49 -4.06
N GLY A 67 -1.42 -5.86 -3.28
CA GLY A 67 -0.94 -4.52 -3.53
C GLY A 67 0.39 -4.27 -2.84
N ASP A 68 0.95 -3.13 -3.18
CA ASP A 68 2.10 -2.58 -2.50
C ASP A 68 1.95 -1.08 -2.34
N ALA A 69 2.63 -0.49 -1.36
CA ALA A 69 2.55 0.95 -1.15
C ALA A 69 3.84 1.48 -0.53
N VAL A 70 4.31 2.61 -1.06
CA VAL A 70 5.48 3.33 -0.55
C VAL A 70 5.19 4.83 -0.46
N ALA A 71 5.90 5.50 0.45
CA ALA A 71 6.04 6.95 0.40
C ALA A 71 7.30 7.29 -0.40
N ALA A 72 7.25 8.34 -1.22
CA ALA A 72 8.39 8.76 -2.03
C ALA A 72 8.47 10.29 -2.14
N GLN A 73 9.69 10.84 -2.18
CA GLN A 73 9.96 12.23 -2.48
C GLN A 73 11.05 12.30 -3.56
N GLY A 74 10.65 12.62 -4.77
CA GLY A 74 11.52 12.46 -5.92
C GLY A 74 11.93 10.98 -6.09
N LYS A 75 13.21 10.69 -6.09
CA LYS A 75 13.75 9.33 -6.17
C LYS A 75 13.93 8.65 -4.81
N GLN A 76 13.77 9.39 -3.72
CA GLN A 76 13.89 8.81 -2.39
C GLN A 76 12.63 8.07 -2.02
N ILE A 77 12.76 6.76 -1.76
CA ILE A 77 11.69 5.90 -1.26
C ILE A 77 11.85 5.77 0.25
N PHE A 78 10.78 6.01 0.98
CA PHE A 78 10.71 5.83 2.43
C PHE A 78 10.08 4.48 2.73
N GLU A 79 10.93 3.51 3.02
CA GLU A 79 10.50 2.18 3.51
C GLU A 79 10.03 2.26 4.96
N LYS A 80 9.75 1.12 5.59
CA LYS A 80 9.49 1.05 7.02
C LYS A 80 10.77 1.39 7.79
N PRO A 81 10.73 2.33 8.74
CA PRO A 81 11.91 2.69 9.51
C PRO A 81 12.34 1.53 10.41
N ARG A 82 13.62 1.41 10.65
CA ARG A 82 14.20 0.37 11.50
C ARG A 82 14.26 0.76 12.97
N THR A 83 14.28 2.06 13.24
CA THR A 83 14.38 2.64 14.58
C THR A 83 13.44 3.84 14.74
N LEU A 84 13.12 4.22 15.98
CA LEU A 84 12.33 5.42 16.26
C LEU A 84 13.06 6.69 15.80
N GLU A 85 14.40 6.72 15.86
CA GLU A 85 15.16 7.84 15.36
C GLU A 85 15.05 7.98 13.84
N GLU A 86 15.14 6.87 13.10
CA GLU A 86 14.91 6.87 11.64
C GLU A 86 13.49 7.30 11.30
N ALA A 87 12.49 6.88 12.09
CA ALA A 87 11.11 7.33 11.95
C ALA A 87 11.00 8.86 12.13
N ALA A 88 11.67 9.41 13.15
CA ALA A 88 11.73 10.85 13.37
C ALA A 88 12.39 11.59 12.20
N GLN A 89 13.48 11.04 11.65
CA GLN A 89 14.17 11.61 10.49
C GLN A 89 13.26 11.63 9.26
N PHE A 90 12.52 10.54 8.99
CA PHE A 90 11.55 10.50 7.89
C PHE A 90 10.49 11.58 8.04
N LEU A 91 9.90 11.70 9.22
CA LEU A 91 8.88 12.73 9.48
C LEU A 91 9.45 14.15 9.34
N ARG A 92 10.69 14.40 9.79
CA ARG A 92 11.37 15.69 9.61
C ARG A 92 11.63 16.03 8.13
N GLN A 93 11.86 15.04 7.28
CA GLN A 93 12.03 15.25 5.83
C GLN A 93 10.70 15.52 5.13
N LEU A 94 9.63 14.89 5.60
CA LEU A 94 8.31 14.99 4.96
C LEU A 94 7.51 16.22 5.39
N TYR A 95 7.72 16.76 6.61
CA TYR A 95 6.95 17.92 7.03
C TYR A 95 7.36 19.20 6.28
N GLY A 96 6.36 20.09 6.08
CA GLY A 96 6.57 21.31 5.28
C GLY A 96 6.90 21.06 3.81
N SER A 97 6.69 19.82 3.34
CA SER A 97 6.99 19.45 1.97
C SER A 97 5.85 18.63 1.33
N THR A 98 5.90 18.51 0.02
CA THR A 98 5.02 17.60 -0.72
C THR A 98 5.79 16.34 -1.07
N PHE A 99 5.15 15.20 -0.82
CA PHE A 99 5.64 13.87 -1.17
C PHE A 99 4.53 13.03 -1.76
N GLN A 100 4.87 11.90 -2.34
CA GLN A 100 3.93 10.99 -2.98
C GLN A 100 3.67 9.77 -2.11
N PHE A 101 2.42 9.35 -2.04
CA PHE A 101 2.02 8.03 -1.59
C PHE A 101 1.60 7.22 -2.81
N VAL A 102 2.44 6.27 -3.18
CA VAL A 102 2.28 5.44 -4.39
C VAL A 102 1.70 4.10 -3.98
N THR A 103 0.57 3.72 -4.58
CA THR A 103 -0.13 2.47 -4.29
C THR A 103 -0.31 1.65 -5.57
N ALA A 104 0.14 0.40 -5.54
CA ALA A 104 -0.11 -0.57 -6.59
C ALA A 104 -1.20 -1.56 -6.19
N LEU A 105 -1.98 -1.96 -7.16
CA LEU A 105 -2.95 -3.06 -7.09
C LEU A 105 -2.62 -4.07 -8.19
N ALA A 106 -2.60 -5.35 -7.84
CA ALA A 106 -2.58 -6.45 -8.80
C ALA A 106 -3.68 -7.46 -8.48
N VAL A 107 -4.36 -7.94 -9.51
CA VAL A 107 -5.41 -8.96 -9.40
C VAL A 107 -5.18 -10.00 -10.50
N ILE A 108 -5.14 -11.26 -10.14
CA ILE A 108 -4.98 -12.38 -11.08
C ILE A 108 -6.05 -13.44 -10.86
N HIS A 109 -6.59 -14.00 -11.92
CA HIS A 109 -7.35 -15.23 -11.85
C HIS A 109 -6.40 -16.41 -12.07
N SER A 110 -6.20 -17.25 -11.06
CA SER A 110 -5.17 -18.31 -11.07
C SER A 110 -5.33 -19.30 -12.21
N LYS A 111 -6.56 -19.68 -12.55
CA LYS A 111 -6.86 -20.63 -13.64
C LYS A 111 -6.65 -20.04 -15.03
N THR A 112 -7.14 -18.83 -15.29
CA THR A 112 -7.01 -18.19 -16.61
C THR A 112 -5.69 -17.49 -16.82
N ARG A 113 -4.94 -17.25 -15.74
CA ARG A 113 -3.68 -16.49 -15.71
C ARG A 113 -3.82 -15.04 -16.17
N LYS A 114 -5.06 -14.53 -16.23
CA LYS A 114 -5.33 -13.13 -16.58
C LYS A 114 -4.90 -12.24 -15.42
N LEU A 115 -3.80 -11.51 -15.60
CA LEU A 115 -3.27 -10.52 -14.66
C LEU A 115 -3.76 -9.12 -15.04
N LEU A 116 -4.21 -8.36 -14.04
CA LEU A 116 -4.54 -6.95 -14.14
C LEU A 116 -3.75 -6.21 -13.07
N SER A 117 -3.10 -5.12 -13.42
CA SER A 117 -2.39 -4.27 -12.45
C SER A 117 -2.55 -2.79 -12.78
N THR A 118 -2.42 -1.96 -11.76
CA THR A 118 -2.44 -0.50 -11.87
C THR A 118 -1.65 0.11 -10.72
N VAL A 119 -1.19 1.34 -10.93
CA VAL A 119 -0.58 2.18 -9.90
C VAL A 119 -1.35 3.48 -9.82
N GLU A 120 -1.62 3.93 -8.62
CA GLU A 120 -2.22 5.24 -8.35
C GLU A 120 -1.36 6.01 -7.35
N THR A 121 -1.30 7.31 -7.51
CA THR A 121 -0.47 8.20 -6.70
C THR A 121 -1.34 9.28 -6.04
N SER A 122 -1.01 9.56 -4.79
CA SER A 122 -1.52 10.71 -4.03
C SER A 122 -0.37 11.65 -3.73
N ASP A 123 -0.49 12.92 -4.06
CA ASP A 123 0.41 13.95 -3.56
C ASP A 123 -0.11 14.43 -2.21
N ILE A 124 0.73 14.35 -1.19
CA ILE A 124 0.42 14.74 0.18
C ILE A 124 1.37 15.86 0.57
N THR A 125 0.82 16.99 0.98
CA THR A 125 1.60 18.08 1.58
C THR A 125 1.37 18.08 3.08
N PHE A 126 2.42 17.82 3.88
CA PHE A 126 2.36 18.01 5.31
C PHE A 126 2.66 19.45 5.68
N ARG A 127 1.90 20.00 6.62
CA ARG A 127 2.22 21.29 7.23
C ARG A 127 3.54 21.23 7.99
N GLN A 128 4.07 22.37 8.38
CA GLN A 128 5.22 22.42 9.30
C GLN A 128 4.81 21.77 10.64
N LEU A 129 5.64 20.84 11.13
CA LEU A 129 5.47 20.19 12.42
C LEU A 129 6.52 20.70 13.41
N ALA A 130 6.12 20.98 14.62
CA ALA A 130 7.07 21.22 15.70
C ALA A 130 7.68 19.88 16.17
N GLU A 131 8.91 19.88 16.62
CA GLU A 131 9.59 18.67 17.11
C GLU A 131 8.78 17.91 18.17
N ARG A 132 8.11 18.65 19.07
CA ARG A 132 7.21 18.07 20.08
C ARG A 132 6.05 17.27 19.48
N GLU A 133 5.54 17.63 18.29
CA GLU A 133 4.46 16.92 17.60
C GLU A 133 4.98 15.62 17.02
N ILE A 134 6.18 15.63 16.44
CA ILE A 134 6.85 14.44 15.91
C ILE A 134 7.08 13.43 17.04
N GLN A 135 7.65 13.88 18.16
CA GLN A 135 7.92 13.03 19.31
C GLN A 135 6.64 12.47 19.94
N ALA A 136 5.60 13.30 20.08
CA ALA A 136 4.30 12.85 20.57
C ALA A 136 3.67 11.79 19.65
N TYR A 137 3.78 11.96 18.33
CA TYR A 137 3.27 10.99 17.37
C TYR A 137 4.04 9.67 17.45
N ILE A 138 5.38 9.71 17.41
CA ILE A 138 6.24 8.51 17.46
C ILE A 138 6.03 7.72 18.75
N SER A 139 5.81 8.41 19.88
CA SER A 139 5.57 7.74 21.16
C SER A 139 4.21 7.04 21.25
N LYS A 140 3.24 7.48 20.46
CA LYS A 140 1.86 7.01 20.52
C LYS A 140 1.56 5.92 19.47
N TYR A 141 2.18 5.97 18.31
CA TYR A 141 1.85 5.12 17.16
C TYR A 141 2.96 4.12 16.86
N ALA A 142 2.60 2.97 16.27
CA ALA A 142 3.53 1.91 15.90
C ALA A 142 4.27 2.22 14.59
N VAL A 143 4.97 3.36 14.55
CA VAL A 143 5.58 3.97 13.36
C VAL A 143 6.54 3.06 12.60
N LEU A 144 7.15 2.08 13.27
CA LEU A 144 8.05 1.10 12.64
C LEU A 144 7.33 0.14 11.68
N ASN A 145 6.00 0.10 11.73
CA ASN A 145 5.20 -0.75 10.87
C ASN A 145 4.75 -0.06 9.57
N TYR A 146 5.06 1.23 9.38
CA TYR A 146 4.52 2.04 8.29
C TYR A 146 5.63 2.61 7.42
N ALA A 147 5.46 2.49 6.09
CA ALA A 147 6.33 3.17 5.14
C ALA A 147 6.29 4.69 5.37
N GLY A 148 7.46 5.34 5.39
CA GLY A 148 7.57 6.76 5.71
C GLY A 148 7.25 7.12 7.15
N ALA A 149 7.12 6.13 8.05
CA ALA A 149 6.77 6.31 9.47
C ALA A 149 5.37 6.91 9.73
N PHE A 150 4.46 6.92 8.76
CA PHE A 150 3.12 7.49 8.92
C PHE A 150 2.00 6.53 8.46
N GLU A 151 0.81 6.76 8.96
CA GLU A 151 -0.42 6.07 8.58
C GLU A 151 -1.56 7.09 8.35
N ASP A 152 -2.78 6.61 8.07
CA ASP A 152 -3.95 7.44 7.80
C ASP A 152 -4.22 8.51 8.89
N ASP A 153 -4.04 8.17 10.17
CA ASP A 153 -4.20 9.12 11.26
C ASP A 153 -3.16 10.26 11.21
N ALA A 154 -1.91 9.95 10.85
CA ALA A 154 -0.90 10.99 10.65
C ALA A 154 -1.28 11.93 9.51
N VAL A 155 -1.77 11.38 8.41
CA VAL A 155 -2.22 12.18 7.28
C VAL A 155 -3.37 13.10 7.69
N ARG A 156 -4.34 12.60 8.46
CA ARG A 156 -5.46 13.42 9.00
C ARG A 156 -4.98 14.55 9.90
N MET A 157 -3.93 14.32 10.69
CA MET A 157 -3.40 15.31 11.64
C MET A 157 -2.42 16.29 11.01
N PHE A 158 -1.67 15.86 10.00
CA PHE A 158 -0.51 16.59 9.49
C PHE A 158 -0.70 17.12 8.08
N ALA A 159 -1.59 16.55 7.26
CA ALA A 159 -1.77 17.00 5.90
C ALA A 159 -2.48 18.35 5.84
N GLU A 160 -1.85 19.28 5.15
CA GLU A 160 -2.44 20.56 4.73
C GLU A 160 -3.21 20.39 3.42
N ARG A 161 -2.72 19.48 2.56
CA ARG A 161 -3.33 19.22 1.26
C ARG A 161 -3.09 17.78 0.83
N ILE A 162 -4.10 17.21 0.15
CA ILE A 162 -4.02 15.93 -0.54
C ILE A 162 -4.60 16.14 -1.94
N SER A 163 -3.92 15.63 -2.98
CA SER A 163 -4.45 15.57 -4.33
C SER A 163 -4.14 14.22 -4.99
N GLY A 164 -4.96 13.80 -5.95
CA GLY A 164 -4.87 12.47 -6.55
C GLY A 164 -5.77 11.44 -5.88
N SER A 165 -5.36 10.17 -5.86
CA SER A 165 -6.18 9.07 -5.36
C SER A 165 -6.17 8.98 -3.84
N TYR A 166 -7.35 8.79 -3.22
CA TYR A 166 -7.45 8.63 -1.76
C TYR A 166 -7.35 7.17 -1.33
N ASN A 167 -6.12 6.65 -1.28
CA ASN A 167 -5.87 5.23 -0.98
C ASN A 167 -5.08 5.00 0.33
N ILE A 168 -4.80 6.04 1.09
CA ILE A 168 -3.92 5.99 2.27
C ILE A 168 -4.45 5.04 3.32
N GLY A 169 -5.72 5.17 3.68
CA GLY A 169 -6.36 4.34 4.72
C GLY A 169 -6.63 2.89 4.32
N THR A 170 -6.41 2.52 3.06
CA THR A 170 -6.64 1.17 2.53
C THR A 170 -5.37 0.54 1.95
N ALA A 171 -4.39 1.37 1.57
CA ALA A 171 -3.18 0.94 0.84
C ALA A 171 -3.49 0.06 -0.39
N LEU A 172 -4.69 0.27 -0.96
CA LEU A 172 -5.20 -0.31 -2.21
C LEU A 172 -6.14 0.68 -2.89
N PRO A 173 -6.08 0.82 -4.22
CA PRO A 173 -7.06 1.55 -5.02
C PRO A 173 -8.41 0.82 -5.06
N VAL A 174 -9.29 1.04 -4.07
CA VAL A 174 -10.55 0.27 -3.90
C VAL A 174 -11.47 0.40 -5.10
N SER A 175 -11.58 1.59 -5.69
CA SER A 175 -12.38 1.80 -6.91
C SER A 175 -11.88 0.94 -8.07
N ARG A 176 -10.57 0.85 -8.27
CA ARG A 176 -9.96 -0.02 -9.29
C ARG A 176 -10.08 -1.49 -8.95
N LEU A 177 -9.99 -1.84 -7.66
CA LEU A 177 -10.19 -3.20 -7.20
C LEU A 177 -11.56 -3.73 -7.61
N ILE A 178 -12.64 -2.95 -7.43
CA ILE A 178 -13.99 -3.32 -7.88
C ILE A 178 -14.02 -3.62 -9.39
N VAL A 179 -13.42 -2.73 -10.19
CA VAL A 179 -13.38 -2.90 -11.65
C VAL A 179 -12.61 -4.18 -12.02
N PHE A 180 -11.46 -4.42 -11.40
CA PHE A 180 -10.64 -5.59 -11.69
C PHE A 180 -11.33 -6.90 -11.26
N LEU A 181 -11.96 -6.92 -10.09
CA LEU A 181 -12.71 -8.08 -9.62
C LEU A 181 -13.86 -8.42 -10.59
N ARG A 182 -14.61 -7.43 -11.07
CA ARG A 182 -15.65 -7.65 -12.10
C ARG A 182 -15.07 -8.20 -13.41
N GLN A 183 -13.90 -7.69 -13.85
CA GLN A 183 -13.22 -8.20 -15.05
C GLN A 183 -12.68 -9.63 -14.89
N GLN A 184 -12.56 -10.10 -13.65
CA GLN A 184 -12.23 -11.50 -13.31
C GLN A 184 -13.48 -12.36 -13.08
N GLY A 185 -14.68 -11.80 -13.24
CA GLY A 185 -15.94 -12.54 -13.12
C GLY A 185 -16.49 -12.61 -11.68
N VAL A 186 -16.02 -11.76 -10.78
CA VAL A 186 -16.57 -11.62 -9.43
C VAL A 186 -17.79 -10.71 -9.48
N GLU A 187 -18.92 -11.18 -8.94
CA GLU A 187 -20.14 -10.37 -8.76
C GLU A 187 -19.98 -9.46 -7.52
N ILE A 188 -20.14 -8.16 -7.73
CA ILE A 188 -20.07 -7.11 -6.70
C ILE A 188 -21.18 -6.09 -6.97
#